data_e9fa5207c4082391cebde3ba3a3e4461
#
_entry.id   e9fa5207c4082391cebde3ba3a3e4461
#
_cell.length_a   1.000
_cell.length_b   1.000
_cell.length_c   1.000
_cell.angle_alpha   90.00
_cell.angle_beta   90.00
_cell.angle_gamma   90.00
#
_symmetry.space_group_name_H-M   'P 1'
#
loop_
_entity.id
_entity.type
_entity.pdbx_description
1 polymer ?
#
loop_
_entity_poly.entity_id
_entity_poly.type
_entity_poly.pdbx_seq_one_letter_code
_entity_poly.pdbx_strand_id
1 'polypeptide(L)'
;MHTALAVLFHKVKLQFIGIVFAALLAVSCSSPTANKEASAKPAAAAEPITGLTGLYRCFGPSRQWAQDIQVLRVQNLFIKSRQAPPGKAFAWQVTFVSPSKNRIKNCTYSVVNEDGLFEGVYNPNDDPYNGPSRLAQPFVIQAVKKDTDEIYRVALENSKEYALKNPNVPITMLLEFSERNPVVAWRVIWGASVASSAYSVFVDSTNGLFLKKAF
;
A
#
# COMPACT_ATOMS: atom_id res chain seq x y z
N MET A 1 -57.14 -21.47 17.85
CA MET A 1 -56.72 -22.88 18.01
C MET A 1 -55.23 -22.86 18.23
N HIS A 2 -54.79 -22.75 19.45
CA HIS A 2 -54.34 -23.78 20.40
C HIS A 2 -53.47 -24.85 19.72
N THR A 3 -52.18 -24.91 20.01
CA THR A 3 -51.63 -25.76 21.08
C THR A 3 -50.17 -25.48 21.33
N ALA A 4 -49.85 -25.31 22.61
CA ALA A 4 -48.52 -25.33 23.24
C ALA A 4 -48.02 -26.77 23.42
N LEU A 5 -46.74 -26.97 23.68
CA LEU A 5 -46.09 -28.01 24.53
C LEU A 5 -44.60 -28.07 24.17
N ALA A 6 -43.67 -28.32 25.01
CA ALA A 6 -43.49 -28.39 26.45
C ALA A 6 -41.96 -28.54 26.69
N VAL A 7 -41.55 -28.03 27.80
CA VAL A 7 -40.19 -28.04 28.40
C VAL A 7 -39.79 -29.48 28.78
N LEU A 8 -38.53 -29.85 28.60
CA LEU A 8 -37.92 -30.97 29.33
C LEU A 8 -36.54 -30.60 29.89
N PHE A 9 -36.56 -30.35 31.20
CA PHE A 9 -35.39 -30.26 32.07
C PHE A 9 -34.83 -31.68 32.33
N HIS A 10 -33.52 -31.87 32.19
CA HIS A 10 -32.84 -33.02 32.76
C HIS A 10 -31.74 -32.55 33.73
N LYS A 11 -32.03 -32.78 35.00
CA LYS A 11 -31.08 -32.69 36.15
C LYS A 11 -30.21 -33.95 36.13
N VAL A 12 -28.91 -33.80 36.21
CA VAL A 12 -27.98 -34.89 36.57
C VAL A 12 -27.19 -34.49 37.81
N LYS A 13 -27.20 -35.45 38.73
CA LYS A 13 -26.76 -35.39 40.12
C LYS A 13 -25.25 -35.29 40.30
N LEU A 14 -24.94 -34.55 41.32
CA LEU A 14 -23.66 -34.45 42.03
C LEU A 14 -23.32 -35.78 42.72
N GLN A 15 -22.12 -36.33 42.57
CA GLN A 15 -21.55 -37.33 43.47
C GLN A 15 -20.15 -36.90 43.91
N PHE A 16 -20.06 -36.62 45.20
CA PHE A 16 -18.82 -36.43 45.94
C PHE A 16 -18.15 -37.80 46.16
N ILE A 17 -16.87 -37.94 45.86
CA ILE A 17 -16.02 -38.94 46.48
C ILE A 17 -14.72 -38.25 46.92
N GLY A 18 -14.54 -38.15 48.20
CA GLY A 18 -13.31 -37.68 48.83
C GLY A 18 -12.29 -38.80 48.88
N ILE A 19 -11.05 -38.47 48.57
CA ILE A 19 -9.89 -39.29 48.97
C ILE A 19 -8.84 -38.34 49.51
N VAL A 20 -8.55 -38.50 50.83
CA VAL A 20 -7.42 -37.96 51.58
C VAL A 20 -6.20 -38.75 51.17
N PHE A 21 -5.11 -38.12 50.73
CA PHE A 21 -3.79 -38.74 50.79
C PHE A 21 -2.68 -37.74 51.08
N ALA A 22 -1.81 -38.21 51.90
CA ALA A 22 -0.80 -37.64 52.75
C ALA A 22 0.26 -36.75 52.06
N ALA A 23 0.79 -35.83 52.84
CA ALA A 23 1.94 -34.98 52.60
C ALA A 23 3.23 -35.75 52.35
N LEU A 24 3.97 -35.35 51.34
CA LEU A 24 5.42 -35.58 51.23
C LEU A 24 6.08 -34.25 50.83
N LEU A 25 6.78 -33.67 51.79
CA LEU A 25 7.66 -32.51 51.61
C LEU A 25 8.89 -32.94 50.78
N ALA A 26 8.96 -32.56 49.51
CA ALA A 26 10.19 -32.56 48.75
C ALA A 26 10.65 -31.11 48.60
N VAL A 27 11.68 -30.74 49.35
CA VAL A 27 12.42 -29.47 49.17
C VAL A 27 13.18 -29.59 47.87
N SER A 28 12.66 -29.00 46.80
CA SER A 28 13.34 -28.84 45.53
C SER A 28 13.97 -27.44 45.49
N CYS A 29 15.29 -27.37 45.57
CA CYS A 29 16.06 -26.17 45.27
C CYS A 29 15.85 -25.82 43.80
N SER A 30 14.96 -24.88 43.53
CA SER A 30 14.88 -24.26 42.19
C SER A 30 15.92 -23.16 42.09
N SER A 31 16.99 -23.42 41.35
CA SER A 31 17.90 -22.40 40.85
C SER A 31 17.13 -21.35 40.08
N PRO A 32 17.42 -20.04 40.24
CA PRO A 32 16.80 -19.02 39.42
C PRO A 32 17.28 -19.20 37.98
N THR A 33 16.40 -19.70 37.10
CA THR A 33 16.59 -19.65 35.68
C THR A 33 16.54 -18.17 35.30
N ALA A 34 17.70 -17.58 35.05
CA ALA A 34 17.80 -16.25 34.46
C ALA A 34 17.05 -16.30 33.10
N ASN A 35 15.87 -15.72 33.10
CA ASN A 35 15.20 -15.37 31.83
C ASN A 35 16.16 -14.47 31.05
N LYS A 36 16.85 -15.05 30.10
CA LYS A 36 17.59 -14.32 29.07
C LYS A 36 16.52 -13.61 28.25
N GLU A 37 16.19 -12.37 28.63
CA GLU A 37 15.43 -11.48 27.77
C GLU A 37 16.14 -11.54 26.40
N ALA A 38 15.46 -12.14 25.44
CA ALA A 38 15.90 -12.10 24.06
C ALA A 38 15.87 -10.62 23.68
N SER A 39 17.06 -10.01 23.69
CA SER A 39 17.25 -8.67 23.17
C SER A 39 16.65 -8.64 21.77
N ALA A 40 15.48 -8.04 21.63
CA ALA A 40 14.83 -7.85 20.35
C ALA A 40 15.82 -7.04 19.50
N LYS A 41 16.33 -7.66 18.45
CA LYS A 41 17.16 -6.98 17.46
C LYS A 41 16.42 -5.71 17.06
N PRO A 42 17.06 -4.52 17.12
CA PRO A 42 16.40 -3.29 16.72
C PRO A 42 15.77 -3.50 15.35
N ALA A 43 14.47 -3.24 15.22
CA ALA A 43 13.79 -3.31 13.94
C ALA A 43 14.55 -2.39 12.97
N ALA A 44 15.02 -2.94 11.87
CA ALA A 44 15.72 -2.15 10.86
C ALA A 44 14.79 -0.99 10.45
N ALA A 45 15.35 0.22 10.36
CA ALA A 45 14.57 1.38 9.94
C ALA A 45 13.92 1.06 8.58
N ALA A 46 12.60 1.30 8.48
CA ALA A 46 11.88 1.06 7.23
C ALA A 46 12.50 1.87 6.09
N GLU A 47 12.82 1.20 4.99
CA GLU A 47 13.40 1.84 3.81
C GLU A 47 12.32 2.20 2.79
N PRO A 48 12.40 3.39 2.16
CA PRO A 48 11.47 3.78 1.13
C PRO A 48 11.66 2.93 -0.14
N ILE A 49 10.56 2.62 -0.79
CA ILE A 49 10.49 1.74 -1.97
C ILE A 49 10.11 2.51 -3.22
N THR A 50 10.36 1.91 -4.38
CA THR A 50 10.02 2.46 -5.70
C THR A 50 8.54 2.25 -6.05
N GLY A 51 8.07 2.97 -7.07
CA GLY A 51 6.69 2.87 -7.53
C GLY A 51 6.34 1.53 -8.16
N LEU A 52 7.28 0.91 -8.87
CA LEU A 52 7.07 -0.43 -9.41
C LEU A 52 6.92 -1.45 -8.29
N THR A 53 7.74 -1.36 -7.24
CA THR A 53 7.59 -2.22 -6.06
C THR A 53 6.19 -2.03 -5.44
N GLY A 54 5.74 -0.81 -5.21
CA GLY A 54 4.40 -0.52 -4.67
C GLY A 54 3.27 -1.06 -5.56
N LEU A 55 3.39 -0.87 -6.89
CA LEU A 55 2.45 -1.38 -7.86
C LEU A 55 2.31 -2.90 -7.80
N TYR A 56 3.42 -3.65 -7.83
CA TYR A 56 3.36 -5.11 -7.83
C TYR A 56 2.93 -5.69 -6.47
N ARG A 57 3.26 -5.03 -5.35
CA ARG A 57 2.76 -5.41 -4.02
C ARG A 57 1.24 -5.30 -3.93
N CYS A 58 0.65 -4.31 -4.58
CA CYS A 58 -0.80 -4.13 -4.68
C CYS A 58 -1.45 -5.05 -5.72
N PHE A 59 -0.78 -5.34 -6.84
CA PHE A 59 -1.36 -6.08 -7.95
C PHE A 59 -1.74 -7.51 -7.58
N GLY A 60 -0.84 -8.26 -6.93
CA GLY A 60 -1.09 -9.64 -6.54
C GLY A 60 -2.38 -9.83 -5.74
N PRO A 61 -2.53 -9.18 -4.57
CA PRO A 61 -3.75 -9.25 -3.77
C PRO A 61 -5.00 -8.72 -4.51
N SER A 62 -4.86 -7.69 -5.34
CA SER A 62 -6.00 -7.12 -6.08
C SER A 62 -6.53 -8.07 -7.16
N ARG A 63 -5.72 -8.97 -7.70
CA ARG A 63 -6.18 -10.03 -8.60
C ARG A 63 -7.12 -11.04 -7.96
N GLN A 64 -7.11 -11.18 -6.64
CA GLN A 64 -8.10 -12.01 -5.92
C GLN A 64 -9.49 -11.36 -5.95
N TRP A 65 -9.56 -10.04 -6.03
CA TRP A 65 -10.81 -9.31 -6.16
C TRP A 65 -11.42 -9.44 -7.57
N ALA A 66 -10.59 -9.31 -8.64
CA ALA A 66 -11.02 -9.50 -10.02
C ALA A 66 -9.83 -9.92 -10.90
N GLN A 67 -10.06 -10.81 -11.89
CA GLN A 67 -8.99 -11.31 -12.75
C GLN A 67 -8.65 -10.37 -13.92
N ASP A 68 -9.59 -9.50 -14.28
CA ASP A 68 -9.52 -8.55 -15.40
C ASP A 68 -9.09 -7.14 -14.97
N ILE A 69 -8.40 -7.04 -13.81
CA ILE A 69 -8.00 -5.72 -13.31
C ILE A 69 -7.03 -5.01 -14.27
N GLN A 70 -7.29 -3.73 -14.41
CA GLN A 70 -6.43 -2.78 -15.09
C GLN A 70 -5.99 -1.68 -14.12
N VAL A 71 -4.83 -1.13 -14.34
CA VAL A 71 -4.31 0.00 -13.55
C VAL A 71 -4.95 1.29 -14.08
N LEU A 72 -5.44 2.12 -13.18
CA LEU A 72 -5.93 3.46 -13.53
C LEU A 72 -4.94 4.53 -13.13
N ARG A 73 -4.28 4.33 -11.96
CA ARG A 73 -3.34 5.30 -11.39
C ARG A 73 -2.39 4.63 -10.41
N VAL A 74 -1.15 5.13 -10.34
CA VAL A 74 -0.20 4.86 -9.25
C VAL A 74 0.37 6.19 -8.76
N GLN A 75 0.44 6.37 -7.45
CA GLN A 75 0.95 7.62 -6.89
C GLN A 75 1.64 7.37 -5.55
N ASN A 76 2.74 8.09 -5.28
CA ASN A 76 3.34 8.09 -3.95
C ASN A 76 2.48 8.85 -2.94
N LEU A 77 2.53 8.41 -1.69
CA LEU A 77 1.93 9.12 -0.56
C LEU A 77 3.04 9.77 0.28
N PHE A 78 2.78 10.98 0.74
CA PHE A 78 3.68 11.68 1.66
C PHE A 78 3.37 11.29 3.09
N ILE A 79 4.43 11.12 3.89
CA ILE A 79 4.37 10.90 5.32
C ILE A 79 5.04 12.09 5.98
N LYS A 80 4.33 12.76 6.88
CA LYS A 80 4.75 14.04 7.47
C LYS A 80 6.08 13.94 8.23
N SER A 81 6.27 12.82 8.92
CA SER A 81 7.44 12.56 9.77
C SER A 81 8.66 12.07 8.99
N ARG A 82 8.52 11.74 7.69
CA ARG A 82 9.57 11.09 6.90
C ARG A 82 9.77 11.75 5.55
N GLN A 83 11.04 11.84 5.17
CA GLN A 83 11.41 12.28 3.84
C GLN A 83 12.07 11.11 3.09
N ALA A 84 11.51 10.77 1.94
CA ALA A 84 12.09 9.76 1.06
C ALA A 84 12.94 10.43 -0.03
N PRO A 85 13.99 9.75 -0.54
CA PRO A 85 14.67 10.19 -1.74
C PRO A 85 13.70 10.31 -2.93
N PRO A 86 13.88 11.28 -3.83
CA PRO A 86 13.06 11.38 -5.03
C PRO A 86 13.03 10.08 -5.84
N GLY A 87 11.86 9.72 -6.37
CA GLY A 87 11.63 8.43 -7.03
C GLY A 87 11.29 7.29 -6.09
N LYS A 88 11.41 7.48 -4.76
CA LYS A 88 11.00 6.50 -3.74
C LYS A 88 9.99 7.11 -2.79
N ALA A 89 9.25 6.24 -2.07
CA ALA A 89 8.30 6.64 -1.03
C ALA A 89 8.13 5.52 0.01
N PHE A 90 7.69 5.90 1.20
CA PHE A 90 7.33 4.92 2.25
C PHE A 90 5.97 4.29 2.03
N ALA A 91 5.13 4.90 1.19
CA ALA A 91 3.84 4.35 0.81
C ALA A 91 3.46 4.73 -0.62
N TRP A 92 2.75 3.83 -1.28
CA TRP A 92 2.21 3.98 -2.63
C TRP A 92 0.74 3.63 -2.66
N GLN A 93 -0.05 4.41 -3.35
CA GLN A 93 -1.44 4.11 -3.65
C GLN A 93 -1.57 3.70 -5.11
N VAL A 94 -2.28 2.60 -5.34
CA VAL A 94 -2.61 2.08 -6.67
C VAL A 94 -4.12 2.02 -6.79
N THR A 95 -4.64 2.60 -7.86
CA THR A 95 -6.05 2.50 -8.20
C THR A 95 -6.21 1.51 -9.35
N PHE A 96 -7.01 0.47 -9.11
CA PHE A 96 -7.40 -0.53 -10.10
C PHE A 96 -8.86 -0.37 -10.51
N VAL A 97 -9.18 -0.77 -11.72
CA VAL A 97 -10.54 -0.95 -12.20
C VAL A 97 -10.74 -2.38 -12.68
N SER A 98 -11.95 -2.90 -12.51
CA SER A 98 -12.39 -4.15 -13.14
C SER A 98 -13.50 -3.82 -14.13
N PRO A 99 -13.25 -3.96 -15.43
CA PRO A 99 -14.29 -3.75 -16.44
C PRO A 99 -15.49 -4.68 -16.28
N SER A 100 -15.26 -5.97 -15.99
CA SER A 100 -16.36 -6.94 -15.84
C SER A 100 -17.24 -6.67 -14.63
N LYS A 101 -16.69 -6.12 -13.55
CA LYS A 101 -17.43 -5.74 -12.34
C LYS A 101 -18.02 -4.33 -12.42
N ASN A 102 -17.53 -3.51 -13.33
CA ASN A 102 -17.79 -2.06 -13.37
C ASN A 102 -17.48 -1.39 -12.01
N ARG A 103 -16.33 -1.74 -11.42
CA ARG A 103 -15.91 -1.28 -10.09
C ARG A 103 -14.47 -0.77 -10.11
N ILE A 104 -14.19 0.15 -9.18
CA ILE A 104 -12.87 0.72 -8.92
C ILE A 104 -12.43 0.37 -7.51
N LYS A 105 -11.14 0.12 -7.31
CA LYS A 105 -10.56 -0.27 -6.03
C LYS A 105 -9.23 0.41 -5.81
N ASN A 106 -9.07 1.01 -4.64
CA ASN A 106 -7.80 1.52 -4.19
C ASN A 106 -7.06 0.47 -3.37
N CYS A 107 -5.77 0.36 -3.60
CA CYS A 107 -4.86 -0.44 -2.80
C CYS A 107 -3.71 0.47 -2.34
N THR A 108 -3.38 0.42 -1.07
CA THR A 108 -2.20 1.10 -0.52
C THR A 108 -1.19 0.07 -0.05
N TYR A 109 0.07 0.23 -0.44
CA TYR A 109 1.18 -0.50 0.15
C TYR A 109 2.07 0.47 0.90
N SER A 110 2.30 0.22 2.19
CA SER A 110 3.14 1.01 3.07
C SER A 110 4.22 0.15 3.72
N VAL A 111 5.40 0.72 3.93
CA VAL A 111 6.48 0.08 4.73
C VAL A 111 6.54 0.64 6.15
N VAL A 112 5.54 1.42 6.56
CA VAL A 112 5.45 2.04 7.89
C VAL A 112 4.00 2.08 8.39
N ASN A 113 3.85 2.18 9.72
CA ASN A 113 2.57 2.42 10.40
C ASN A 113 2.52 3.88 10.88
N GLU A 114 2.26 4.83 10.00
CA GLU A 114 2.26 6.26 10.29
C GLU A 114 1.19 7.00 9.47
N ASP A 115 0.73 8.14 9.98
CA ASP A 115 -0.24 9.03 9.31
C ASP A 115 -1.53 8.33 8.84
N GLY A 116 -1.99 7.32 9.60
CA GLY A 116 -3.19 6.53 9.25
C GLY A 116 -2.95 5.45 8.20
N LEU A 117 -1.69 5.23 7.82
CA LEU A 117 -1.27 4.12 6.96
C LEU A 117 -0.88 2.92 7.81
N PHE A 118 -1.15 1.72 7.30
CA PHE A 118 -0.77 0.45 7.92
C PHE A 118 0.33 -0.20 7.09
N GLU A 119 1.35 -0.74 7.76
CA GLU A 119 2.41 -1.49 7.11
C GLU A 119 1.84 -2.71 6.37
N GLY A 120 2.32 -2.96 5.16
CA GLY A 120 1.81 -4.00 4.27
C GLY A 120 0.77 -3.47 3.29
N VAL A 121 -0.08 -4.38 2.81
CA VAL A 121 -1.13 -4.09 1.82
C VAL A 121 -2.45 -3.78 2.53
N TYR A 122 -2.97 -2.60 2.29
CA TYR A 122 -4.33 -2.21 2.66
C TYR A 122 -5.19 -2.08 1.41
N ASN A 123 -6.24 -2.90 1.33
CA ASN A 123 -7.08 -3.05 0.16
C ASN A 123 -8.56 -2.93 0.57
N PRO A 124 -9.10 -1.70 0.73
CA PRO A 124 -10.45 -1.46 1.21
C PRO A 124 -11.52 -1.96 0.24
N ASN A 125 -12.79 -1.73 0.60
CA ASN A 125 -13.91 -2.04 -0.27
C ASN A 125 -13.79 -1.31 -1.62
N ASP A 126 -14.46 -1.85 -2.62
CA ASP A 126 -14.53 -1.24 -3.95
C ASP A 126 -15.70 -0.25 -4.06
N ASP A 127 -15.61 0.66 -5.03
CA ASP A 127 -16.60 1.67 -5.35
C ASP A 127 -17.12 1.50 -6.78
N PRO A 128 -18.27 2.07 -7.15
CA PRO A 128 -18.72 2.12 -8.53
C PRO A 128 -17.70 2.83 -9.43
N TYR A 129 -17.50 2.28 -10.63
CA TYR A 129 -16.67 2.89 -11.65
C TYR A 129 -17.51 3.52 -12.75
N ASN A 130 -17.39 4.81 -12.96
CA ASN A 130 -18.18 5.56 -13.95
C ASN A 130 -17.60 5.51 -15.38
N GLY A 131 -16.69 4.57 -15.63
CA GLY A 131 -16.01 4.43 -16.90
C GLY A 131 -14.77 5.32 -17.06
N PRO A 132 -14.03 5.14 -18.16
CA PRO A 132 -12.85 5.94 -18.47
C PRO A 132 -13.23 7.41 -18.74
N SER A 133 -12.34 8.32 -18.36
CA SER A 133 -12.48 9.74 -18.61
C SER A 133 -11.35 10.24 -19.52
N ARG A 134 -11.52 11.46 -20.07
CA ARG A 134 -10.45 12.09 -20.87
C ARG A 134 -9.14 12.28 -20.09
N LEU A 135 -9.22 12.35 -18.76
CA LEU A 135 -8.07 12.59 -17.88
C LEU A 135 -7.49 11.31 -17.26
N ALA A 136 -8.25 10.20 -17.27
CA ALA A 136 -7.82 8.95 -16.68
C ALA A 136 -8.44 7.77 -17.43
N GLN A 137 -7.62 6.97 -18.05
CA GLN A 137 -8.00 5.76 -18.76
C GLN A 137 -7.26 4.56 -18.19
N PRO A 138 -7.91 3.40 -18.06
CA PRO A 138 -7.28 2.17 -17.60
C PRO A 138 -6.22 1.67 -18.60
N PHE A 139 -5.19 1.03 -18.05
CA PHE A 139 -4.13 0.41 -18.85
C PHE A 139 -3.66 -0.90 -18.21
N VAL A 140 -3.01 -1.74 -19.02
CA VAL A 140 -2.46 -3.01 -18.55
C VAL A 140 -1.14 -2.80 -17.82
N ILE A 141 -0.92 -3.54 -16.73
CA ILE A 141 0.29 -3.41 -15.90
C ILE A 141 1.58 -3.62 -16.69
N GLN A 142 1.54 -4.44 -17.76
CA GLN A 142 2.69 -4.74 -18.62
C GLN A 142 3.21 -3.51 -19.41
N ALA A 143 2.43 -2.44 -19.48
CA ALA A 143 2.89 -1.17 -20.06
C ALA A 143 3.91 -0.45 -19.15
N VAL A 144 4.03 -0.85 -17.87
CA VAL A 144 4.92 -0.22 -16.89
C VAL A 144 6.19 -1.06 -16.73
N LYS A 145 7.27 -0.62 -17.35
CA LYS A 145 8.56 -1.33 -17.36
C LYS A 145 9.68 -0.57 -16.64
N LYS A 146 9.56 0.77 -16.60
CA LYS A 146 10.56 1.64 -16.00
C LYS A 146 10.17 2.04 -14.59
N ASP A 147 11.12 1.90 -13.66
CA ASP A 147 10.89 2.19 -12.24
C ASP A 147 11.10 3.68 -11.93
N THR A 148 10.54 4.13 -10.83
CA THR A 148 10.44 5.55 -10.48
C THR A 148 11.76 6.22 -10.18
N ASP A 149 12.78 5.52 -9.77
CA ASP A 149 14.14 6.06 -9.58
C ASP A 149 14.82 6.37 -10.95
N GLU A 150 14.64 5.49 -11.95
CA GLU A 150 15.10 5.73 -13.32
C GLU A 150 14.31 6.87 -13.96
N ILE A 151 12.99 6.86 -13.80
CA ILE A 151 12.09 7.91 -14.30
C ILE A 151 12.44 9.29 -13.71
N TYR A 152 12.68 9.36 -12.40
CA TYR A 152 13.06 10.61 -11.75
C TYR A 152 14.38 11.15 -12.31
N ARG A 153 15.37 10.30 -12.57
CA ARG A 153 16.65 10.69 -13.16
C ARG A 153 16.47 11.35 -14.52
N VAL A 154 15.65 10.73 -15.39
CA VAL A 154 15.33 11.31 -16.71
C VAL A 154 14.59 12.65 -16.57
N ALA A 155 13.61 12.73 -15.66
CA ALA A 155 12.89 13.96 -15.39
C ALA A 155 13.83 15.07 -14.87
N LEU A 156 14.76 14.74 -13.97
CA LEU A 156 15.73 15.69 -13.42
C LEU A 156 16.68 16.20 -14.50
N GLU A 157 17.17 15.35 -15.39
CA GLU A 157 18.03 15.73 -16.52
C GLU A 157 17.37 16.78 -17.41
N ASN A 158 16.06 16.68 -17.61
CA ASN A 158 15.26 17.60 -18.41
C ASN A 158 14.72 18.82 -17.63
N SER A 159 15.05 18.91 -16.34
CA SER A 159 14.49 19.93 -15.41
C SER A 159 15.54 20.57 -14.52
N LYS A 160 16.81 20.44 -14.84
CA LYS A 160 17.95 20.85 -13.98
C LYS A 160 17.81 22.27 -13.44
N GLU A 161 17.48 23.22 -14.31
CA GLU A 161 17.35 24.63 -13.93
C GLU A 161 16.23 24.85 -12.91
N TYR A 162 15.06 24.22 -13.14
CA TYR A 162 13.93 24.33 -12.24
C TYR A 162 14.22 23.68 -10.89
N ALA A 163 14.77 22.47 -10.91
CA ALA A 163 15.13 21.73 -9.70
C ALA A 163 16.17 22.48 -8.83
N LEU A 164 17.17 23.09 -9.46
CA LEU A 164 18.17 23.89 -8.74
C LEU A 164 17.57 25.14 -8.07
N LYS A 165 16.59 25.76 -8.70
CA LYS A 165 15.87 26.92 -8.13
C LYS A 165 14.88 26.52 -7.04
N ASN A 166 14.46 25.24 -6.98
CA ASN A 166 13.42 24.75 -6.10
C ASN A 166 13.82 23.45 -5.37
N PRO A 167 14.94 23.43 -4.63
CA PRO A 167 15.53 22.20 -4.09
C PRO A 167 14.67 21.52 -3.01
N ASN A 168 13.81 22.28 -2.33
CA ASN A 168 13.01 21.78 -1.20
C ASN A 168 11.54 21.47 -1.56
N VAL A 169 11.19 21.56 -2.84
CA VAL A 169 9.82 21.25 -3.28
C VAL A 169 9.63 19.74 -3.28
N PRO A 170 8.57 19.20 -2.65
CA PRO A 170 8.31 17.77 -2.65
C PRO A 170 8.07 17.24 -4.06
N ILE A 171 8.45 15.98 -4.30
CA ILE A 171 8.29 15.34 -5.60
C ILE A 171 7.14 14.34 -5.55
N THR A 172 6.08 14.63 -6.30
CA THR A 172 5.00 13.66 -6.54
C THR A 172 5.29 12.88 -7.81
N MET A 173 5.23 11.55 -7.70
CA MET A 173 5.30 10.62 -8.80
C MET A 173 3.89 10.11 -9.10
N LEU A 174 3.39 10.34 -10.29
CA LEU A 174 2.05 9.97 -10.71
C LEU A 174 2.12 9.20 -12.03
N LEU A 175 1.70 7.94 -12.03
CA LEU A 175 1.53 7.15 -13.25
C LEU A 175 0.09 7.26 -13.73
N GLU A 176 -0.08 7.65 -14.98
CA GLU A 176 -1.40 7.82 -15.60
C GLU A 176 -1.37 7.55 -17.12
N PHE A 177 -2.55 7.25 -17.64
CA PHE A 177 -2.84 7.23 -19.08
C PHE A 177 -4.04 8.13 -19.33
N SER A 178 -3.97 8.98 -20.36
CA SER A 178 -5.03 9.94 -20.65
C SER A 178 -5.08 10.27 -22.16
N GLU A 179 -6.21 10.80 -22.63
CA GLU A 179 -6.31 11.28 -24.03
C GLU A 179 -5.30 12.38 -24.34
N ARG A 180 -4.94 13.20 -23.36
CA ARG A 180 -3.95 14.29 -23.53
C ARG A 180 -2.52 13.76 -23.62
N ASN A 181 -2.29 12.55 -23.17
CA ASN A 181 -1.01 11.88 -23.18
C ASN A 181 -1.23 10.41 -23.58
N PRO A 182 -1.22 10.12 -24.92
CA PRO A 182 -1.65 8.83 -25.47
C PRO A 182 -0.62 7.69 -25.27
N VAL A 183 0.19 7.80 -24.23
CA VAL A 183 1.09 6.77 -23.73
C VAL A 183 0.96 6.67 -22.21
N VAL A 184 1.18 5.50 -21.65
CA VAL A 184 1.26 5.34 -20.20
C VAL A 184 2.53 6.02 -19.70
N ALA A 185 2.40 7.08 -18.93
CA ALA A 185 3.52 7.91 -18.53
C ALA A 185 3.57 8.17 -17.03
N TRP A 186 4.79 8.21 -16.51
CA TRP A 186 5.05 8.81 -15.24
C TRP A 186 5.10 10.34 -15.38
N ARG A 187 4.25 11.00 -14.62
CA ARG A 187 4.33 12.45 -14.41
C ARG A 187 5.11 12.71 -13.13
N VAL A 188 6.29 13.28 -13.28
CA VAL A 188 7.12 13.76 -12.16
C VAL A 188 6.74 15.19 -11.89
N ILE A 189 6.24 15.46 -10.70
CA ILE A 189 5.62 16.74 -10.32
C ILE A 189 6.46 17.37 -9.22
N TRP A 190 6.94 18.57 -9.45
CA TRP A 190 7.50 19.43 -8.41
C TRP A 190 6.36 20.11 -7.66
N GLY A 191 5.91 19.48 -6.58
CA GLY A 191 4.75 19.86 -5.78
C GLY A 191 4.14 18.68 -5.04
N ALA A 192 3.37 18.92 -4.01
CA ALA A 192 2.70 17.90 -3.21
C ALA A 192 1.49 17.26 -3.94
N SER A 193 1.03 17.85 -5.03
CA SER A 193 -0.09 17.34 -5.82
C SER A 193 -0.11 17.97 -7.22
N VAL A 194 -0.93 17.41 -8.12
CA VAL A 194 -1.18 18.01 -9.43
C VAL A 194 -1.75 19.44 -9.31
N ALA A 195 -2.63 19.66 -8.35
CA ALA A 195 -3.28 20.95 -8.14
C ALA A 195 -2.34 22.04 -7.58
N SER A 196 -1.33 21.64 -6.80
CA SER A 196 -0.35 22.57 -6.20
C SER A 196 0.93 22.70 -7.01
N SER A 197 1.01 22.08 -8.18
CA SER A 197 2.21 22.02 -9.01
C SER A 197 2.29 23.19 -9.97
N ALA A 198 3.41 23.90 -9.97
CA ALA A 198 3.76 24.85 -11.02
C ALA A 198 4.57 24.23 -12.17
N TYR A 199 5.06 23.01 -12.00
CA TYR A 199 5.94 22.37 -12.97
C TYR A 199 5.89 20.85 -12.90
N SER A 200 5.82 20.19 -14.03
CA SER A 200 5.91 18.74 -14.12
C SER A 200 6.51 18.27 -15.43
N VAL A 201 7.00 17.03 -15.43
CA VAL A 201 7.61 16.36 -16.60
C VAL A 201 6.94 15.02 -16.80
N PHE A 202 6.67 14.67 -18.05
CA PHE A 202 6.18 13.37 -18.46
C PHE A 202 7.31 12.53 -19.04
N VAL A 203 7.40 11.28 -18.58
CA VAL A 203 8.38 10.28 -19.03
C VAL A 203 7.61 8.99 -19.34
N ASP A 204 7.87 8.39 -20.49
CA ASP A 204 7.25 7.14 -20.94
C ASP A 204 7.58 6.00 -19.96
N SER A 205 6.57 5.33 -19.43
CA SER A 205 6.73 4.25 -18.45
C SER A 205 7.25 2.95 -19.05
N THR A 206 7.24 2.82 -20.37
CA THR A 206 7.67 1.60 -21.08
C THR A 206 9.16 1.64 -21.43
N ASN A 207 9.62 2.77 -21.95
CA ASN A 207 10.99 2.91 -22.50
C ASN A 207 11.86 3.92 -21.75
N GLY A 208 11.27 4.75 -20.87
CA GLY A 208 11.98 5.77 -20.10
C GLY A 208 12.30 7.05 -20.88
N LEU A 209 11.71 7.25 -22.04
CA LEU A 209 11.98 8.45 -22.83
C LEU A 209 11.24 9.67 -22.26
N PHE A 210 11.93 10.80 -22.23
CA PHE A 210 11.31 12.08 -21.96
C PHE A 210 10.26 12.41 -23.04
N LEU A 211 9.06 12.82 -22.61
CA LEU A 211 7.97 13.14 -23.48
C LEU A 211 7.75 14.66 -23.61
N LYS A 212 7.51 15.32 -22.49
CA LYS A 212 7.21 16.77 -22.46
C LYS A 212 7.29 17.35 -21.07
N LYS A 213 7.38 18.68 -21.00
CA LYS A 213 7.13 19.49 -19.81
C LYS A 213 5.66 19.92 -19.77
N ALA A 214 5.12 20.12 -18.57
CA ALA A 214 3.84 20.77 -18.36
C ALA A 214 3.98 21.81 -17.23
N PHE A 215 3.32 22.93 -17.42
CA PHE A 215 3.33 24.11 -16.54
C PHE A 215 1.92 24.31 -15.99
#